data_a6aa652ef7ceba0aa9614484ddc47e2c
#
_entry.id   a6aa652ef7ceba0aa9614484ddc47e2c
#
_cell.length_a   1.000
_cell.length_b   1.000
_cell.length_c   1.000
_cell.angle_alpha   90.00
_cell.angle_beta   90.00
_cell.angle_gamma   90.00
#
_symmetry.space_group_name_H-M   'P 1'
#
loop_
_entity.id
_entity.type
_entity.pdbx_description
1 polymer ?
#
loop_
_entity_poly.entity_id
_entity_poly.type
_entity_poly.pdbx_seq_one_letter_code
_entity_poly.pdbx_strand_id
1 'polypeptide(L)'
;MQGRKNKSDDIRVEWHGDGRMKRTFFAVLTVLVGAAVVAGSVLLLGKAQAEPAVLVAKVIGTAQGPSGEVPHATIDLSIYPEPSASVPGPKHGLEIGNASAGWPFYWPSTTLQLPANSLITMTILQYDGSTTVWNDYFAEVHGTVDGTATYNGKVQRNIEADNVAHTFTLHQYSESTQPELFVSVPMLAVANNAKNEANGYPKPQEITFSFMTGDPGEYVWNCEDPCGNGYVDFGGVMSERGWMSGTVTVV
;
A
#
# COMPACT_ATOMS: atom_id res chain seq x y z
N MET A 1 24.62 90.54 32.89
CA MET A 1 25.13 89.22 32.60
C MET A 1 24.06 88.46 31.79
N GLN A 2 24.30 88.29 30.46
CA GLN A 2 23.36 87.75 29.54
C GLN A 2 23.60 86.19 29.41
N GLY A 3 22.58 85.41 29.74
CA GLY A 3 22.60 83.94 29.54
C GLY A 3 22.24 83.60 28.11
N ARG A 4 23.18 83.00 27.37
CA ARG A 4 22.95 82.40 26.07
C ARG A 4 22.08 81.12 26.20
N LYS A 5 20.91 81.11 25.55
CA LYS A 5 20.14 79.92 25.31
C LYS A 5 20.76 79.14 24.12
N ASN A 6 21.20 77.96 24.41
CA ASN A 6 21.67 77.00 23.41
C ASN A 6 20.44 76.32 22.73
N LYS A 7 20.26 76.54 21.44
CA LYS A 7 19.18 75.95 20.62
C LYS A 7 19.72 74.67 20.06
N SER A 8 19.38 73.54 20.65
CA SER A 8 19.63 72.24 20.06
C SER A 8 18.66 72.01 18.90
N ASP A 9 19.17 72.08 17.72
CA ASP A 9 18.42 71.72 16.51
C ASP A 9 18.21 70.20 16.51
N ASP A 10 17.01 69.81 16.87
CA ASP A 10 16.52 68.41 16.77
C ASP A 10 16.26 68.09 15.29
N ILE A 11 17.26 67.51 14.62
CA ILE A 11 17.08 67.01 13.22
C ILE A 11 16.21 65.74 13.29
N ARG A 12 14.90 65.94 13.19
CA ARG A 12 13.97 64.84 12.90
C ARG A 12 14.14 64.41 11.44
N VAL A 13 14.82 63.34 11.22
CA VAL A 13 14.79 62.69 9.90
C VAL A 13 13.40 62.05 9.75
N GLU A 14 12.49 62.75 9.13
CA GLU A 14 11.20 62.21 8.71
C GLU A 14 11.43 61.24 7.53
N TRP A 15 11.41 59.94 7.85
CA TRP A 15 11.37 58.92 6.82
C TRP A 15 9.99 58.94 6.16
N HIS A 16 9.82 59.75 5.12
CA HIS A 16 8.69 59.69 4.20
C HIS A 16 8.87 58.47 3.27
N GLY A 17 8.88 57.26 3.87
CA GLY A 17 8.80 56.05 3.10
C GLY A 17 7.43 55.97 2.42
N ASP A 18 7.41 56.09 1.09
CA ASP A 18 6.22 56.06 0.24
C ASP A 18 5.32 54.89 0.66
N GLY A 19 4.17 55.17 1.25
CA GLY A 19 3.20 54.16 1.72
C GLY A 19 2.70 53.25 0.59
N ARG A 20 2.88 53.68 -0.67
CA ARG A 20 2.59 52.86 -1.85
C ARG A 20 3.60 51.73 -2.01
N MET A 21 4.91 52.02 -1.85
CA MET A 21 5.96 51.01 -1.97
C MET A 21 5.82 49.88 -0.93
N LYS A 22 5.48 50.22 0.31
CA LYS A 22 5.20 49.25 1.38
C LYS A 22 3.98 48.39 1.03
N ARG A 23 2.90 49.00 0.57
CA ARG A 23 1.68 48.26 0.16
C ARG A 23 1.95 47.32 -1.02
N THR A 24 2.69 47.77 -2.03
CA THR A 24 3.09 46.94 -3.16
C THR A 24 3.98 45.77 -2.70
N PHE A 25 4.95 46.04 -1.83
CA PHE A 25 5.82 45.01 -1.27
C PHE A 25 5.00 43.91 -0.54
N PHE A 26 4.10 44.31 0.37
CA PHE A 26 3.27 43.39 1.11
C PHE A 26 2.31 42.63 0.17
N ALA A 27 1.74 43.28 -0.84
CA ALA A 27 0.88 42.62 -1.81
C ALA A 27 1.64 41.54 -2.62
N VAL A 28 2.84 41.88 -3.10
CA VAL A 28 3.69 40.91 -3.83
C VAL A 28 4.12 39.77 -2.90
N LEU A 29 4.53 40.07 -1.68
CA LEU A 29 4.90 39.05 -0.69
C LEU A 29 3.73 38.11 -0.39
N THR A 30 2.52 38.64 -0.21
CA THR A 30 1.31 37.82 0.04
C THR A 30 1.02 36.89 -1.14
N VAL A 31 1.14 37.39 -2.38
CA VAL A 31 0.94 36.57 -3.57
C VAL A 31 2.00 35.46 -3.67
N LEU A 32 3.27 35.79 -3.42
CA LEU A 32 4.35 34.80 -3.45
C LEU A 32 4.20 33.71 -2.38
N VAL A 33 3.85 34.12 -1.15
CA VAL A 33 3.58 33.15 -0.05
C VAL A 33 2.36 32.31 -0.38
N GLY A 34 1.28 32.92 -0.87
CA GLY A 34 0.09 32.18 -1.30
C GLY A 34 0.39 31.16 -2.41
N ALA A 35 1.14 31.58 -3.42
CA ALA A 35 1.56 30.68 -4.51
C ALA A 35 2.46 29.52 -3.98
N ALA A 36 3.39 29.80 -3.07
CA ALA A 36 4.24 28.79 -2.45
C ALA A 36 3.44 27.80 -1.61
N VAL A 37 2.44 28.25 -0.85
CA VAL A 37 1.53 27.38 -0.07
C VAL A 37 0.72 26.49 -1.02
N VAL A 38 0.12 27.05 -2.07
CA VAL A 38 -0.65 26.28 -3.05
C VAL A 38 0.23 25.24 -3.76
N ALA A 39 1.40 25.66 -4.24
CA ALA A 39 2.34 24.74 -4.91
C ALA A 39 2.82 23.64 -3.93
N GLY A 40 3.15 24.00 -2.69
CA GLY A 40 3.51 23.04 -1.66
C GLY A 40 2.38 22.04 -1.35
N SER A 41 1.16 22.54 -1.24
CA SER A 41 -0.02 21.69 -1.01
C SER A 41 -0.27 20.72 -2.17
N VAL A 42 -0.19 21.18 -3.41
CA VAL A 42 -0.35 20.33 -4.60
C VAL A 42 0.73 19.24 -4.67
N LEU A 43 1.99 19.60 -4.38
CA LEU A 43 3.09 18.63 -4.36
C LEU A 43 2.92 17.59 -3.24
N LEU A 44 2.49 18.02 -2.05
CA LEU A 44 2.24 17.12 -0.93
C LEU A 44 1.06 16.18 -1.20
N LEU A 45 -0.05 16.71 -1.71
CA LEU A 45 -1.22 15.91 -2.09
C LEU A 45 -0.89 14.94 -3.23
N GLY A 46 -0.11 15.37 -4.23
CA GLY A 46 0.33 14.49 -5.32
C GLY A 46 1.21 13.33 -4.82
N LYS A 47 2.07 13.56 -3.82
CA LYS A 47 2.84 12.49 -3.19
C LYS A 47 1.96 11.56 -2.34
N ALA A 48 1.02 12.13 -1.60
CA ALA A 48 0.09 11.38 -0.76
C ALA A 48 -0.86 10.47 -1.56
N GLN A 49 -1.10 10.79 -2.82
CA GLN A 49 -1.97 10.03 -3.75
C GLN A 49 -1.19 9.25 -4.80
N ALA A 50 0.14 9.18 -4.71
CA ALA A 50 0.94 8.41 -5.66
C ALA A 50 0.54 6.93 -5.60
N GLU A 51 0.15 6.38 -6.76
CA GLU A 51 -0.13 4.96 -6.87
C GLU A 51 1.16 4.15 -6.69
N PRO A 52 1.10 2.97 -6.05
CA PRO A 52 2.21 2.04 -6.04
C PRO A 52 2.67 1.69 -7.45
N ALA A 53 3.96 1.40 -7.63
CA ALA A 53 4.48 0.95 -8.91
C ALA A 53 3.76 -0.33 -9.35
N VAL A 54 3.37 -0.42 -10.64
CA VAL A 54 2.68 -1.61 -11.16
C VAL A 54 3.64 -2.80 -11.19
N LEU A 55 3.25 -3.89 -10.54
CA LEU A 55 3.93 -5.18 -10.63
C LEU A 55 3.27 -6.02 -11.73
N VAL A 56 4.00 -6.25 -12.81
CA VAL A 56 3.51 -6.99 -13.98
C VAL A 56 3.87 -8.46 -13.86
N ALA A 57 2.89 -9.34 -14.00
CA ALA A 57 3.12 -10.79 -14.04
C ALA A 57 3.98 -11.17 -15.25
N LYS A 58 4.96 -12.06 -15.02
CA LYS A 58 5.89 -12.51 -16.03
C LYS A 58 5.35 -13.75 -16.74
N VAL A 59 5.08 -13.65 -18.04
CA VAL A 59 4.76 -14.83 -18.85
C VAL A 59 6.00 -15.72 -18.96
N ILE A 60 5.83 -17.00 -18.60
CA ILE A 60 6.91 -18.00 -18.54
C ILE A 60 6.73 -19.14 -19.56
N GLY A 61 5.58 -19.20 -20.24
CA GLY A 61 5.25 -20.24 -21.21
C GLY A 61 3.76 -20.41 -21.39
N THR A 62 3.33 -21.62 -21.63
CA THR A 62 1.93 -22.01 -21.73
C THR A 62 1.62 -23.15 -20.76
N ALA A 63 0.33 -23.29 -20.42
CA ALA A 63 -0.18 -24.36 -19.58
C ALA A 63 -1.53 -24.88 -20.14
N GLN A 64 -1.97 -26.03 -19.66
CA GLN A 64 -3.27 -26.55 -20.00
C GLN A 64 -4.36 -25.83 -19.23
N GLY A 65 -5.22 -25.07 -19.88
CA GLY A 65 -6.42 -24.45 -19.35
C GLY A 65 -7.69 -25.25 -19.61
N PRO A 66 -8.86 -24.74 -19.13
CA PRO A 66 -10.14 -25.46 -19.30
C PRO A 66 -10.56 -25.69 -20.77
N SER A 67 -10.16 -24.78 -21.65
CA SER A 67 -10.55 -24.81 -23.09
C SER A 67 -9.38 -25.03 -24.03
N GLY A 68 -8.23 -25.46 -23.52
CA GLY A 68 -7.02 -25.71 -24.32
C GLY A 68 -5.79 -25.03 -23.70
N GLU A 69 -4.75 -24.88 -24.50
CA GLU A 69 -3.50 -24.27 -24.08
C GLU A 69 -3.68 -22.76 -23.89
N VAL A 70 -3.23 -22.24 -22.76
CA VAL A 70 -3.32 -20.82 -22.35
C VAL A 70 -1.95 -20.29 -21.94
N PRO A 71 -1.71 -18.96 -21.99
CA PRO A 71 -0.50 -18.39 -21.41
C PRO A 71 -0.37 -18.73 -19.92
N HIS A 72 0.85 -18.96 -19.47
CA HIS A 72 1.18 -19.18 -18.07
C HIS A 72 2.09 -18.03 -17.60
N ALA A 73 1.66 -17.33 -16.57
CA ALA A 73 2.42 -16.24 -15.98
C ALA A 73 2.64 -16.45 -14.48
N THR A 74 3.72 -15.89 -13.97
CA THR A 74 4.05 -15.91 -12.53
C THR A 74 4.13 -14.49 -11.97
N ILE A 75 3.80 -14.37 -10.68
CA ILE A 75 3.93 -13.16 -9.92
C ILE A 75 4.28 -13.49 -8.47
N ASP A 76 5.27 -12.77 -7.91
CA ASP A 76 5.79 -13.05 -6.59
C ASP A 76 5.56 -11.84 -5.67
N LEU A 77 5.06 -12.11 -4.47
CA LEU A 77 4.82 -11.12 -3.42
C LEU A 77 5.46 -11.57 -2.11
N SER A 78 5.57 -10.65 -1.18
CA SER A 78 5.91 -10.93 0.22
C SER A 78 4.98 -10.16 1.13
N ILE A 79 4.71 -10.68 2.34
CA ILE A 79 3.97 -9.99 3.39
C ILE A 79 4.90 -9.82 4.58
N TYR A 80 5.09 -8.59 5.01
CA TYR A 80 5.92 -8.25 6.17
C TYR A 80 5.05 -7.68 7.30
N PRO A 81 5.40 -7.95 8.58
CA PRO A 81 4.63 -7.46 9.73
C PRO A 81 4.71 -5.94 9.92
N GLU A 82 5.81 -5.35 9.48
CA GLU A 82 6.06 -3.91 9.55
C GLU A 82 7.27 -3.52 8.70
N PRO A 83 7.40 -2.25 8.30
CA PRO A 83 8.57 -1.77 7.59
C PRO A 83 9.86 -1.89 8.41
N SER A 84 10.97 -2.10 7.72
CA SER A 84 12.31 -2.15 8.30
C SER A 84 13.33 -1.41 7.44
N ALA A 85 14.58 -1.33 7.91
CA ALA A 85 15.65 -0.72 7.13
C ALA A 85 15.97 -1.51 5.84
N SER A 86 15.74 -2.82 5.84
CA SER A 86 15.94 -3.69 4.67
C SER A 86 14.74 -3.72 3.71
N VAL A 87 13.52 -3.51 4.25
CA VAL A 87 12.28 -3.46 3.48
C VAL A 87 11.47 -2.26 3.95
N PRO A 88 11.61 -1.12 3.28
CA PRO A 88 11.09 0.17 3.78
C PRO A 88 9.56 0.30 3.73
N GLY A 89 8.86 -0.66 3.15
CA GLY A 89 7.41 -0.63 3.00
C GLY A 89 6.90 0.39 1.98
N PRO A 90 5.58 0.55 1.87
CA PRO A 90 4.95 1.52 1.00
C PRO A 90 5.33 2.96 1.38
N LYS A 91 5.59 3.80 0.37
CA LYS A 91 5.95 5.22 0.53
C LYS A 91 4.85 6.09 -0.05
N HIS A 92 3.70 6.12 0.58
CA HIS A 92 2.67 7.08 0.20
C HIS A 92 1.95 7.58 1.45
N GLY A 93 1.41 8.79 1.36
CA GLY A 93 0.87 9.51 2.48
C GLY A 93 1.89 10.44 3.15
N LEU A 94 1.40 11.23 4.09
CA LEU A 94 2.22 12.02 5.00
C LEU A 94 2.52 11.15 6.21
N GLU A 95 3.68 10.52 6.24
CA GLU A 95 4.15 9.82 7.44
C GLU A 95 4.38 10.85 8.55
N ILE A 96 3.50 10.89 9.52
CA ILE A 96 3.64 11.72 10.72
C ILE A 96 3.99 10.80 11.89
N GLY A 97 5.28 10.77 12.27
CA GLY A 97 5.79 9.96 13.36
C GLY A 97 5.99 8.48 12.98
N ASN A 98 5.79 7.56 13.92
CA ASN A 98 5.87 6.10 13.71
C ASN A 98 4.52 5.51 13.27
N ALA A 99 3.79 6.19 12.38
CA ALA A 99 2.45 5.78 11.97
C ALA A 99 2.40 4.38 11.33
N SER A 100 3.51 3.93 10.75
CA SER A 100 3.65 2.62 10.10
C SER A 100 4.14 1.49 11.04
N ALA A 101 4.43 1.77 12.30
CA ALA A 101 4.86 0.74 13.25
C ALA A 101 3.72 -0.25 13.53
N GLY A 102 3.97 -1.55 13.33
CA GLY A 102 2.96 -2.60 13.44
C GLY A 102 1.92 -2.57 12.31
N TRP A 103 2.28 -2.02 11.16
CA TRP A 103 1.49 -2.04 9.94
C TRP A 103 2.03 -3.10 8.98
N PRO A 104 1.37 -4.24 8.83
CA PRO A 104 1.73 -5.22 7.81
C PRO A 104 1.47 -4.68 6.41
N PHE A 105 2.21 -5.22 5.44
CA PHE A 105 2.08 -4.80 4.06
C PHE A 105 2.52 -5.86 3.06
N TYR A 106 1.92 -5.80 1.86
CA TYR A 106 2.38 -6.58 0.71
C TYR A 106 3.48 -5.84 -0.05
N TRP A 107 4.49 -6.57 -0.48
CA TRP A 107 5.67 -6.06 -1.17
C TRP A 107 5.99 -6.90 -2.43
N PRO A 108 6.50 -6.35 -3.53
CA PRO A 108 6.98 -4.96 -3.70
C PRO A 108 5.88 -3.97 -4.10
N SER A 109 4.69 -4.41 -4.42
CA SER A 109 3.57 -3.57 -4.83
C SER A 109 2.22 -4.22 -4.56
N THR A 110 1.20 -3.38 -4.41
CA THR A 110 -0.21 -3.79 -4.33
C THR A 110 -1.00 -3.50 -5.61
N THR A 111 -0.36 -2.86 -6.61
CA THR A 111 -0.94 -2.64 -7.94
C THR A 111 -0.39 -3.68 -8.89
N LEU A 112 -1.24 -4.63 -9.30
CA LEU A 112 -0.85 -5.79 -10.08
C LEU A 112 -1.41 -5.72 -11.50
N GLN A 113 -0.65 -6.20 -12.48
CA GLN A 113 -1.11 -6.38 -13.85
C GLN A 113 -0.92 -7.83 -14.29
N LEU A 114 -2.00 -8.46 -14.73
CA LEU A 114 -2.05 -9.87 -15.12
C LEU A 114 -2.48 -10.00 -16.58
N PRO A 115 -1.96 -10.97 -17.34
CA PRO A 115 -2.45 -11.25 -18.67
C PRO A 115 -3.86 -11.86 -18.63
N ALA A 116 -4.70 -11.50 -19.60
CA ALA A 116 -6.05 -12.06 -19.77
C ALA A 116 -6.01 -13.52 -20.22
N ASN A 117 -7.07 -14.27 -19.91
CA ASN A 117 -7.29 -15.66 -20.32
C ASN A 117 -6.07 -16.56 -20.08
N SER A 118 -5.43 -16.39 -18.92
CA SER A 118 -4.14 -16.98 -18.58
C SER A 118 -4.17 -17.73 -17.27
N LEU A 119 -3.32 -18.75 -17.13
CA LEU A 119 -3.01 -19.35 -15.84
C LEU A 119 -1.99 -18.45 -15.11
N ILE A 120 -2.36 -18.00 -13.93
CA ILE A 120 -1.47 -17.23 -13.05
C ILE A 120 -1.01 -18.11 -11.91
N THR A 121 0.29 -18.24 -11.71
CA THR A 121 0.86 -18.82 -10.50
C THR A 121 1.41 -17.69 -9.63
N MET A 122 0.86 -17.55 -8.45
CA MET A 122 1.31 -16.57 -7.45
C MET A 122 2.07 -17.27 -6.33
N THR A 123 3.25 -16.73 -5.99
CA THR A 123 4.00 -17.14 -4.81
C THR A 123 4.07 -16.00 -3.81
N ILE A 124 3.71 -16.28 -2.55
CA ILE A 124 3.73 -15.29 -1.47
C ILE A 124 4.63 -15.81 -0.35
N LEU A 125 5.64 -15.01 0.01
CA LEU A 125 6.49 -15.24 1.17
C LEU A 125 5.91 -14.46 2.36
N GLN A 126 5.36 -15.17 3.33
CA GLN A 126 4.65 -14.62 4.47
C GLN A 126 5.53 -14.63 5.72
N TYR A 127 5.77 -13.45 6.33
CA TYR A 127 6.70 -13.24 7.46
C TYR A 127 6.01 -12.88 8.78
N ASP A 128 4.68 -12.72 8.79
CA ASP A 128 3.94 -12.26 9.95
C ASP A 128 3.36 -13.38 10.81
N GLY A 129 3.01 -13.05 12.04
CA GLY A 129 2.33 -13.95 12.99
C GLY A 129 0.84 -14.11 12.69
N SER A 130 0.15 -14.93 13.47
CA SER A 130 -1.29 -15.14 13.35
C SER A 130 -2.08 -13.95 13.89
N THR A 131 -3.16 -13.61 13.19
CA THR A 131 -4.21 -12.68 13.62
C THR A 131 -5.49 -13.39 14.03
N THR A 132 -5.64 -14.68 13.73
CA THR A 132 -6.83 -15.51 13.93
C THR A 132 -8.03 -15.00 13.15
N VAL A 133 -8.28 -15.57 12.00
CA VAL A 133 -9.42 -15.17 11.15
C VAL A 133 -10.76 -15.52 11.83
N TRP A 134 -11.68 -14.55 11.82
CA TRP A 134 -12.96 -14.66 12.54
C TRP A 134 -14.06 -15.37 11.76
N ASN A 135 -13.92 -15.41 10.44
CA ASN A 135 -14.83 -16.10 9.56
C ASN A 135 -14.09 -17.27 8.90
N ASP A 136 -14.44 -18.47 9.27
CA ASP A 136 -13.82 -19.72 8.81
C ASP A 136 -13.80 -19.86 7.28
N TYR A 137 -14.71 -19.18 6.57
CA TYR A 137 -14.70 -19.11 5.11
C TYR A 137 -13.35 -18.63 4.57
N PHE A 138 -12.73 -17.65 5.24
CA PHE A 138 -11.42 -17.11 4.86
C PHE A 138 -10.23 -17.95 5.34
N ALA A 139 -10.46 -19.04 6.06
CA ALA A 139 -9.46 -20.07 6.32
C ALA A 139 -9.42 -21.16 5.23
N GLU A 140 -10.35 -21.11 4.27
CA GLU A 140 -10.44 -22.01 3.14
C GLU A 140 -9.89 -21.37 1.86
N VAL A 141 -9.41 -22.21 0.92
CA VAL A 141 -8.90 -21.78 -0.38
C VAL A 141 -10.04 -21.78 -1.40
N HIS A 142 -10.30 -20.62 -2.01
CA HIS A 142 -11.36 -20.44 -3.00
C HIS A 142 -10.82 -19.89 -4.33
N GLY A 143 -11.43 -20.30 -5.43
CA GLY A 143 -11.17 -19.75 -6.77
C GLY A 143 -9.83 -20.11 -7.39
N THR A 144 -9.03 -20.92 -6.74
CA THR A 144 -7.78 -21.45 -7.28
C THR A 144 -8.04 -22.71 -8.12
N VAL A 145 -7.05 -23.12 -8.91
CA VAL A 145 -7.06 -24.42 -9.58
C VAL A 145 -7.17 -25.53 -8.54
N ASP A 146 -8.13 -26.46 -8.73
CA ASP A 146 -8.46 -27.56 -7.82
C ASP A 146 -8.91 -27.13 -6.40
N GLY A 147 -9.14 -25.84 -6.16
CA GLY A 147 -9.50 -25.31 -4.84
C GLY A 147 -8.41 -25.57 -3.80
N THR A 148 -7.15 -25.46 -4.19
CA THR A 148 -5.98 -25.75 -3.33
C THR A 148 -4.92 -24.67 -3.41
N ALA A 149 -4.08 -24.62 -2.37
CA ALA A 149 -2.81 -23.91 -2.36
C ALA A 149 -1.71 -24.80 -1.77
N THR A 150 -0.47 -24.50 -2.07
CA THR A 150 0.70 -25.21 -1.53
C THR A 150 1.32 -24.38 -0.43
N TYR A 151 1.39 -24.92 0.77
CA TYR A 151 1.99 -24.31 1.95
C TYR A 151 3.27 -25.05 2.31
N ASN A 152 4.42 -24.44 2.13
CA ASN A 152 5.74 -25.06 2.37
C ASN A 152 5.86 -26.45 1.71
N GLY A 153 5.41 -26.58 0.46
CA GLY A 153 5.43 -27.82 -0.30
C GLY A 153 4.30 -28.81 -0.01
N LYS A 154 3.33 -28.48 0.88
CA LYS A 154 2.15 -29.32 1.16
C LYS A 154 0.91 -28.72 0.52
N VAL A 155 0.22 -29.49 -0.31
CA VAL A 155 -1.05 -29.08 -0.91
C VAL A 155 -2.18 -29.20 0.11
N GLN A 156 -2.95 -28.12 0.28
CA GLN A 156 -4.06 -28.05 1.25
C GLN A 156 -5.22 -27.24 0.68
N ARG A 157 -6.45 -27.49 1.17
CA ARG A 157 -7.67 -26.75 0.83
C ARG A 157 -8.05 -25.70 1.87
N ASN A 158 -7.52 -25.84 3.06
CA ASN A 158 -7.74 -24.94 4.19
C ASN A 158 -6.54 -25.00 5.12
N ILE A 159 -6.44 -24.04 6.01
CA ILE A 159 -5.59 -24.02 7.20
C ILE A 159 -6.46 -23.75 8.42
N GLU A 160 -5.94 -24.07 9.61
CA GLU A 160 -6.67 -23.77 10.86
C GLU A 160 -6.82 -22.24 11.00
N ALA A 161 -8.00 -21.76 11.41
CA ALA A 161 -8.30 -20.35 11.57
C ALA A 161 -7.28 -19.61 12.47
N ASP A 162 -6.84 -20.26 13.54
CA ASP A 162 -5.83 -19.73 14.47
C ASP A 162 -4.41 -19.65 13.86
N ASN A 163 -4.20 -20.23 12.70
CA ASN A 163 -2.94 -20.19 11.97
C ASN A 163 -2.98 -19.28 10.74
N VAL A 164 -4.05 -18.52 10.54
CA VAL A 164 -4.14 -17.50 9.50
C VAL A 164 -3.50 -16.23 9.99
N ALA A 165 -2.57 -15.67 9.21
CA ALA A 165 -2.00 -14.34 9.43
C ALA A 165 -2.78 -13.28 8.66
N HIS A 166 -3.03 -13.53 7.40
CA HIS A 166 -3.67 -12.63 6.44
C HIS A 166 -4.43 -13.42 5.39
N THR A 167 -5.11 -12.72 4.48
CA THR A 167 -5.67 -13.32 3.27
C THR A 167 -5.23 -12.53 2.04
N PHE A 168 -5.13 -13.21 0.91
CA PHE A 168 -5.13 -12.58 -0.40
C PHE A 168 -6.49 -12.85 -1.03
N THR A 169 -7.36 -11.83 -1.06
CA THR A 169 -8.72 -11.99 -1.59
C THR A 169 -8.93 -11.03 -2.75
N LEU A 170 -9.01 -11.59 -3.96
CA LEU A 170 -9.19 -10.87 -5.22
C LEU A 170 -10.63 -11.04 -5.69
N HIS A 171 -11.30 -9.94 -6.02
CA HIS A 171 -12.66 -9.94 -6.52
C HIS A 171 -12.95 -8.71 -7.40
N GLN A 172 -14.04 -8.77 -8.17
CA GLN A 172 -14.52 -7.61 -8.91
C GLN A 172 -15.15 -6.57 -7.98
N TYR A 173 -15.27 -5.33 -8.45
CA TYR A 173 -16.09 -4.32 -7.79
C TYR A 173 -17.56 -4.76 -7.75
N SER A 174 -18.27 -4.49 -6.68
CA SER A 174 -19.64 -4.97 -6.44
C SER A 174 -20.68 -4.57 -7.50
N GLU A 175 -20.44 -3.47 -8.21
CA GLU A 175 -21.31 -2.98 -9.29
C GLU A 175 -20.68 -3.17 -10.68
N SER A 176 -19.68 -4.02 -10.77
CA SER A 176 -18.94 -4.28 -12.00
C SER A 176 -19.79 -5.08 -13.00
N THR A 177 -19.66 -4.75 -14.27
CA THR A 177 -20.15 -5.56 -15.40
C THR A 177 -19.09 -6.48 -15.99
N GLN A 178 -17.93 -6.53 -15.36
CA GLN A 178 -16.80 -7.36 -15.78
C GLN A 178 -17.05 -8.84 -15.47
N PRO A 179 -16.29 -9.75 -16.10
CA PRO A 179 -16.32 -11.17 -15.75
C PRO A 179 -16.08 -11.41 -14.26
N GLU A 180 -16.80 -12.34 -13.69
CA GLU A 180 -16.59 -12.75 -12.30
C GLU A 180 -15.17 -13.32 -12.13
N LEU A 181 -14.46 -12.82 -11.13
CA LEU A 181 -13.18 -13.35 -10.69
C LEU A 181 -13.15 -13.26 -9.17
N PHE A 182 -13.10 -14.41 -8.53
CA PHE A 182 -12.97 -14.50 -7.09
C PHE A 182 -11.89 -15.51 -6.73
N VAL A 183 -10.88 -15.08 -6.01
CA VAL A 183 -9.80 -15.91 -5.47
C VAL A 183 -9.57 -15.49 -4.04
N SER A 184 -9.66 -16.41 -3.09
CA SER A 184 -9.31 -16.15 -1.69
C SER A 184 -8.40 -17.25 -1.18
N VAL A 185 -7.24 -16.86 -0.68
CA VAL A 185 -6.23 -17.78 -0.14
C VAL A 185 -5.76 -17.28 1.21
N PRO A 186 -5.92 -18.09 2.28
CA PRO A 186 -5.37 -17.75 3.59
C PRO A 186 -3.84 -17.86 3.58
N MET A 187 -3.20 -16.94 4.27
CA MET A 187 -1.76 -16.88 4.43
C MET A 187 -1.36 -17.54 5.74
N LEU A 188 -0.60 -18.63 5.66
CA LEU A 188 -0.15 -19.39 6.82
C LEU A 188 0.79 -18.54 7.69
N ALA A 189 0.45 -18.39 8.96
CA ALA A 189 1.23 -17.61 9.92
C ALA A 189 2.60 -18.22 10.23
N VAL A 190 3.56 -17.36 10.50
CA VAL A 190 4.82 -17.76 11.15
C VAL A 190 4.54 -18.04 12.63
N ALA A 191 5.23 -19.01 13.19
CA ALA A 191 5.05 -19.34 14.61
C ALA A 191 5.44 -18.14 15.51
N ASN A 192 4.62 -17.85 16.54
CA ASN A 192 4.80 -16.70 17.44
C ASN A 192 6.16 -16.66 18.16
N ASN A 193 6.85 -17.80 18.27
CA ASN A 193 8.17 -17.91 18.89
C ASN A 193 9.32 -18.02 17.88
N ALA A 194 9.05 -17.80 16.59
CA ALA A 194 10.07 -17.82 15.56
C ALA A 194 11.11 -16.72 15.80
N LYS A 195 12.38 -17.05 15.58
CA LYS A 195 13.47 -16.09 15.72
C LYS A 195 13.70 -15.37 14.40
N ASN A 196 13.97 -14.08 14.48
CA ASN A 196 14.34 -13.30 13.30
C ASN A 196 15.70 -13.72 12.76
N GLU A 197 15.82 -13.79 11.46
CA GLU A 197 17.05 -14.00 10.70
C GLU A 197 17.81 -12.67 10.50
N ALA A 198 18.91 -12.70 9.75
CA ALA A 198 19.76 -11.53 9.52
C ALA A 198 19.05 -10.37 8.79
N ASN A 199 17.95 -10.63 8.09
CA ASN A 199 17.12 -9.62 7.42
C ASN A 199 16.17 -8.89 8.38
N GLY A 200 16.12 -9.28 9.65
CA GLY A 200 15.23 -8.71 10.67
C GLY A 200 13.86 -9.37 10.79
N TYR A 201 13.58 -10.37 9.96
CA TYR A 201 12.30 -11.11 9.94
C TYR A 201 12.53 -12.61 10.20
N PRO A 202 11.51 -13.35 10.66
CA PRO A 202 11.60 -14.80 10.80
C PRO A 202 11.72 -15.48 9.42
N LYS A 203 12.01 -16.77 9.40
CA LYS A 203 11.91 -17.57 8.19
C LYS A 203 10.46 -17.53 7.66
N PRO A 204 10.24 -17.17 6.38
CA PRO A 204 8.89 -17.05 5.86
C PRO A 204 8.19 -18.41 5.70
N GLN A 205 6.86 -18.35 5.70
CA GLN A 205 6.02 -19.40 5.11
C GLN A 205 5.93 -19.12 3.60
N GLU A 206 6.08 -20.14 2.79
CA GLU A 206 5.90 -20.06 1.34
C GLU A 206 4.51 -20.57 0.97
N ILE A 207 3.71 -19.72 0.34
CA ILE A 207 2.39 -20.06 -0.16
C ILE A 207 2.38 -19.90 -1.69
N THR A 208 2.06 -20.98 -2.40
CA THR A 208 1.95 -20.95 -3.87
C THR A 208 0.58 -21.46 -4.28
N PHE A 209 -0.09 -20.72 -5.17
CA PHE A 209 -1.38 -21.11 -5.73
C PHE A 209 -1.51 -20.63 -7.16
N SER A 210 -2.43 -21.27 -7.91
CA SER A 210 -2.70 -20.89 -9.30
C SER A 210 -4.19 -20.65 -9.51
N PHE A 211 -4.51 -19.68 -10.36
CA PHE A 211 -5.88 -19.36 -10.76
C PHE A 211 -5.93 -18.92 -12.22
N MET A 212 -7.12 -18.95 -12.80
CA MET A 212 -7.35 -18.49 -14.16
C MET A 212 -7.84 -17.04 -14.15
N THR A 213 -7.24 -16.20 -14.99
CA THR A 213 -7.84 -14.93 -15.38
C THR A 213 -8.85 -15.14 -16.51
N GLY A 214 -9.89 -14.30 -16.55
CA GLY A 214 -10.83 -14.22 -17.66
C GLY A 214 -10.45 -13.11 -18.65
N ASP A 215 -11.47 -12.51 -19.28
CA ASP A 215 -11.32 -11.37 -20.17
C ASP A 215 -10.74 -10.13 -19.44
N PRO A 216 -10.22 -9.14 -20.18
CA PRO A 216 -9.69 -7.92 -19.58
C PRO A 216 -10.66 -7.22 -18.65
N GLY A 217 -10.15 -6.66 -17.55
CA GLY A 217 -10.97 -5.99 -16.54
C GLY A 217 -10.17 -5.41 -15.39
N GLU A 218 -10.87 -4.66 -14.54
CA GLU A 218 -10.34 -4.02 -13.35
C GLU A 218 -10.92 -4.66 -12.10
N TYR A 219 -10.08 -5.07 -11.19
CA TYR A 219 -10.42 -5.80 -9.98
C TYR A 219 -9.78 -5.15 -8.76
N VAL A 220 -10.28 -5.47 -7.58
CA VAL A 220 -9.68 -5.12 -6.29
C VAL A 220 -9.25 -6.39 -5.56
N TRP A 221 -8.28 -6.25 -4.70
CA TRP A 221 -7.94 -7.28 -3.75
C TRP A 221 -7.59 -6.66 -2.39
N ASN A 222 -7.85 -7.40 -1.34
CA ASN A 222 -7.55 -6.97 0.02
C ASN A 222 -7.35 -8.17 0.96
N CYS A 223 -6.78 -7.90 2.12
CA CYS A 223 -6.89 -8.78 3.28
C CYS A 223 -8.30 -8.67 3.85
N GLU A 224 -8.99 -9.79 4.05
CA GLU A 224 -10.33 -9.84 4.66
C GLU A 224 -10.29 -9.96 6.19
N ASP A 225 -9.09 -10.13 6.73
CA ASP A 225 -8.88 -10.17 8.16
C ASP A 225 -8.34 -8.82 8.63
N PRO A 226 -9.04 -8.10 9.55
CA PRO A 226 -8.56 -6.85 10.10
C PRO A 226 -7.21 -7.04 10.78
N CYS A 227 -6.19 -6.35 10.31
CA CYS A 227 -4.82 -6.54 10.75
C CYS A 227 -4.08 -5.21 10.97
N GLY A 228 -2.98 -5.27 11.70
CA GLY A 228 -2.16 -4.12 12.04
C GLY A 228 -2.78 -3.19 13.07
N ASN A 229 -2.03 -2.16 13.44
CA ASN A 229 -2.49 -1.15 14.39
C ASN A 229 -3.53 -0.21 13.76
N GLY A 230 -4.56 0.16 14.51
CA GLY A 230 -5.59 1.10 14.09
C GLY A 230 -6.83 0.47 13.44
N TYR A 231 -6.89 -0.84 13.24
CA TYR A 231 -8.03 -1.51 12.62
C TYR A 231 -9.34 -1.35 13.39
N VAL A 232 -9.28 -1.26 14.73
CA VAL A 232 -10.47 -1.14 15.61
C VAL A 232 -11.31 0.08 15.28
N ASP A 233 -10.66 1.16 14.83
CA ASP A 233 -11.32 2.41 14.43
C ASP A 233 -11.57 2.49 12.91
N PHE A 234 -11.49 1.37 12.19
CA PHE A 234 -11.50 1.30 10.72
C PHE A 234 -10.44 2.21 10.08
N GLY A 235 -9.34 2.43 10.79
CA GLY A 235 -8.21 3.22 10.37
C GLY A 235 -6.96 2.36 10.14
N GLY A 236 -5.82 3.02 10.12
CA GLY A 236 -4.54 2.35 9.97
C GLY A 236 -4.39 1.64 8.63
N VAL A 237 -3.68 0.53 8.64
CA VAL A 237 -3.29 -0.23 7.45
C VAL A 237 -4.47 -0.71 6.59
N MET A 238 -5.63 -0.95 7.19
CA MET A 238 -6.82 -1.46 6.48
C MET A 238 -7.49 -0.40 5.60
N SER A 239 -7.26 0.88 5.86
CA SER A 239 -7.82 2.01 5.11
C SER A 239 -6.79 2.74 4.24
N GLU A 240 -5.52 2.38 4.35
CA GLU A 240 -4.44 3.00 3.59
C GLU A 240 -4.11 2.20 2.32
N ARG A 241 -4.10 2.91 1.19
CA ARG A 241 -3.76 2.31 -0.10
C ARG A 241 -2.30 1.85 -0.13
N GLY A 242 -2.07 0.69 -0.73
CA GLY A 242 -0.74 0.15 -0.96
C GLY A 242 -0.16 -0.68 0.17
N TRP A 243 -0.93 -0.90 1.23
CA TRP A 243 -0.55 -1.75 2.37
C TRP A 243 -1.15 -3.15 2.27
N MET A 244 -2.38 -3.31 2.74
CA MET A 244 -3.06 -4.61 2.79
C MET A 244 -4.20 -4.72 1.77
N SER A 245 -4.21 -3.83 0.80
CA SER A 245 -5.16 -3.82 -0.31
C SER A 245 -4.55 -3.18 -1.56
N GLY A 246 -5.12 -3.49 -2.71
CA GLY A 246 -4.67 -2.95 -3.98
C GLY A 246 -5.63 -3.24 -5.13
N THR A 247 -5.11 -3.06 -6.33
CA THR A 247 -5.84 -3.27 -7.59
C THR A 247 -5.18 -4.32 -8.45
N VAL A 248 -5.98 -4.97 -9.27
CA VAL A 248 -5.51 -5.88 -10.33
C VAL A 248 -6.12 -5.44 -11.65
N THR A 249 -5.28 -5.15 -12.63
CA THR A 249 -5.68 -4.95 -14.01
C THR A 249 -5.38 -6.21 -14.81
N VAL A 250 -6.40 -6.80 -15.40
CA VAL A 250 -6.27 -7.91 -16.36
C VAL A 250 -6.24 -7.30 -17.76
N VAL A 251 -5.18 -7.56 -18.56
CA VAL A 251 -4.93 -6.98 -19.88
C VAL A 251 -4.69 -8.02 -20.96
#